data_26fca5f5b17ce0ab195c7f213e6eb9c7
#
_entry.id   26fca5f5b17ce0ab195c7f213e6eb9c7
#
_cell.length_a   1.000
_cell.length_b   1.000
_cell.length_c   1.000
_cell.angle_alpha   90.00
_cell.angle_beta   90.00
_cell.angle_gamma   90.00
#
_symmetry.space_group_name_H-M   'P 1'
#
loop_
_entity.id
_entity.type
_entity.pdbx_description
1 polymer ?
#
loop_
_entity_poly.entity_id
_entity_poly.type
_entity_poly.pdbx_seq_one_letter_code
_entity_poly.pdbx_strand_id
1 'polypeptide(L)'
;MPYGEIDLVRTENDLIQRCLSGVPLLMVDGYCELLAMDFRTYPARSVDEPEKDKVMRGSRDGFVETVVYNTALVRRRIRSTDLVMEMHTVGKSSRTDVVIAYMGNRVEPEMLNNIRKRIDAIEIDSLSMNQQSLAECLYQHKWYNPFPKFKFSERPDVTAASILEGSVAILVDNSPSAMILPTSVFDIVEDADDYYFPPVTGTYLRLSRMVIDFLAGFMTPVFLLFIMHPEWLPESLKFIQINDPVNVPIFLQMLILEFAIDGLKLASVNTPNMLSTPLSVVAGIILGDYTVSSGWFNAEIMLYMAFVAVANYTQVSLELGYALKFMRIILICLTAAFGPWGLLAGTALVVVLIVTNRTISGKSYIYPIVPFNAKQFLRRFFRVNLPSSEK
;
A
#
# COMPACT_ATOMS: atom_id res chain seq x y z
N MET A 1 -37.13 -14.70 -11.75
CA MET A 1 -36.01 -15.49 -12.25
C MET A 1 -34.77 -15.02 -11.51
N PRO A 2 -33.90 -15.90 -11.06
CA PRO A 2 -32.61 -15.47 -10.52
C PRO A 2 -31.84 -14.75 -11.63
N TYR A 3 -31.15 -13.72 -11.26
CA TYR A 3 -30.46 -12.76 -12.09
C TYR A 3 -29.31 -13.41 -12.87
N GLY A 4 -29.60 -13.86 -14.10
CA GLY A 4 -28.59 -14.32 -15.04
C GLY A 4 -28.49 -13.33 -16.19
N GLU A 5 -27.28 -13.03 -16.60
CA GLU A 5 -27.05 -12.30 -17.84
C GLU A 5 -27.33 -13.27 -19.02
N ILE A 6 -28.11 -12.81 -19.98
CA ILE A 6 -28.49 -13.64 -21.14
C ILE A 6 -28.02 -12.93 -22.40
N ASP A 7 -27.09 -13.56 -23.12
CA ASP A 7 -26.50 -13.04 -24.35
C ASP A 7 -26.63 -14.00 -25.53
N LEU A 8 -26.62 -13.46 -26.74
CA LEU A 8 -26.57 -14.20 -27.96
C LEU A 8 -25.14 -14.42 -28.44
N VAL A 9 -24.72 -15.67 -28.55
CA VAL A 9 -23.42 -16.07 -29.06
C VAL A 9 -23.51 -16.32 -30.56
N ARG A 10 -22.70 -15.61 -31.33
CA ARG A 10 -22.72 -15.60 -32.80
C ARG A 10 -21.42 -16.07 -33.44
N THR A 11 -20.35 -16.08 -32.70
CA THR A 11 -18.99 -16.39 -33.21
C THR A 11 -18.44 -17.64 -32.53
N GLU A 12 -17.63 -18.40 -33.25
CA GLU A 12 -16.99 -19.61 -32.73
C GLU A 12 -16.04 -19.28 -31.56
N ASN A 13 -15.32 -18.18 -31.65
CA ASN A 13 -14.40 -17.75 -30.57
C ASN A 13 -15.15 -17.38 -29.29
N ASP A 14 -16.29 -16.70 -29.39
CA ASP A 14 -17.12 -16.35 -28.23
C ASP A 14 -17.76 -17.62 -27.64
N LEU A 15 -18.18 -18.57 -28.48
CA LEU A 15 -18.67 -19.88 -28.07
C LEU A 15 -17.62 -20.62 -27.20
N ILE A 16 -16.42 -20.76 -27.74
CA ILE A 16 -15.33 -21.48 -27.05
C ILE A 16 -14.98 -20.76 -25.73
N GLN A 17 -14.92 -19.46 -25.77
CA GLN A 17 -14.60 -18.67 -24.56
C GLN A 17 -15.64 -18.85 -23.46
N ARG A 18 -16.94 -18.78 -23.80
CA ARG A 18 -18.03 -18.93 -22.83
C ARG A 18 -18.12 -20.37 -22.32
N CYS A 19 -17.92 -21.38 -23.19
CA CYS A 19 -17.80 -22.76 -22.77
C CYS A 19 -16.66 -22.99 -21.76
N LEU A 20 -15.46 -22.50 -22.07
CA LEU A 20 -14.29 -22.62 -21.19
C LEU A 20 -14.46 -21.83 -19.88
N SER A 21 -15.24 -20.77 -19.90
CA SER A 21 -15.63 -20.02 -18.70
C SER A 21 -16.74 -20.69 -17.89
N GLY A 22 -17.28 -21.82 -18.32
CA GLY A 22 -18.32 -22.55 -17.61
C GLY A 22 -19.73 -21.95 -17.73
N VAL A 23 -19.99 -21.13 -18.76
CA VAL A 23 -21.29 -20.53 -19.01
C VAL A 23 -22.16 -21.58 -19.70
N PRO A 24 -23.37 -21.96 -19.19
CA PRO A 24 -24.31 -22.80 -19.87
C PRO A 24 -24.79 -22.18 -21.18
N LEU A 25 -24.76 -22.96 -22.26
CA LEU A 25 -25.21 -22.56 -23.58
C LEU A 25 -26.44 -23.36 -23.98
N LEU A 26 -27.49 -22.65 -24.36
CA LEU A 26 -28.71 -23.27 -24.87
C LEU A 26 -28.73 -23.21 -26.41
N MET A 27 -28.73 -24.36 -27.03
CA MET A 27 -28.94 -24.50 -28.45
C MET A 27 -30.40 -24.84 -28.70
N VAL A 28 -31.05 -24.10 -29.58
CA VAL A 28 -32.43 -24.31 -29.96
C VAL A 28 -32.46 -24.68 -31.45
N ASP A 29 -33.10 -25.80 -31.76
CA ASP A 29 -33.21 -26.27 -33.14
C ASP A 29 -33.89 -25.24 -34.02
N GLY A 30 -33.37 -25.02 -35.23
CA GLY A 30 -33.83 -24.00 -36.17
C GLY A 30 -33.24 -22.59 -35.99
N TYR A 31 -32.38 -22.34 -34.99
CA TYR A 31 -31.66 -21.09 -34.81
C TYR A 31 -30.15 -21.28 -34.97
N CYS A 32 -29.49 -20.32 -35.67
CA CYS A 32 -28.04 -20.34 -35.85
C CYS A 32 -27.26 -19.68 -34.71
N GLU A 33 -27.94 -19.09 -33.75
CA GLU A 33 -27.37 -18.38 -32.60
C GLU A 33 -27.60 -19.24 -31.34
N LEU A 34 -26.62 -19.21 -30.44
CA LEU A 34 -26.69 -19.87 -29.13
C LEU A 34 -27.05 -18.86 -28.06
N LEU A 35 -27.85 -19.26 -27.11
CA LEU A 35 -28.17 -18.42 -25.94
C LEU A 35 -27.23 -18.77 -24.79
N ALA A 36 -26.37 -17.85 -24.42
CA ALA A 36 -25.54 -17.97 -23.24
C ALA A 36 -26.32 -17.46 -22.02
N MET A 37 -26.39 -18.29 -20.98
CA MET A 37 -27.11 -17.97 -19.74
C MET A 37 -26.10 -18.03 -18.59
N ASP A 38 -25.70 -16.88 -18.06
CA ASP A 38 -24.76 -16.87 -16.94
C ASP A 38 -25.46 -17.07 -15.59
N PHE A 39 -25.44 -18.30 -15.11
CA PHE A 39 -25.95 -18.72 -13.80
C PHE A 39 -24.81 -19.19 -12.88
N ARG A 40 -23.57 -18.83 -13.22
CA ARG A 40 -22.40 -19.32 -12.49
C ARG A 40 -22.44 -18.81 -11.04
N THR A 41 -22.23 -19.72 -10.12
CA THR A 41 -21.97 -19.40 -8.71
C THR A 41 -20.55 -19.82 -8.42
N TYR A 42 -19.66 -18.84 -8.35
CA TYR A 42 -18.27 -19.12 -8.01
C TYR A 42 -18.14 -19.41 -6.52
N PRO A 43 -17.31 -20.41 -6.13
CA PRO A 43 -16.90 -20.53 -4.73
C PRO A 43 -16.19 -19.24 -4.35
N ALA A 44 -16.81 -18.46 -3.51
CA ALA A 44 -16.22 -17.22 -3.01
C ALA A 44 -16.25 -17.25 -1.48
N ARG A 45 -15.23 -16.70 -0.84
CA ARG A 45 -15.29 -16.47 0.59
C ARG A 45 -16.36 -15.42 0.91
N SER A 46 -16.87 -15.47 2.13
CA SER A 46 -17.75 -14.42 2.64
C SER A 46 -17.03 -13.07 2.67
N VAL A 47 -17.83 -11.99 2.60
CA VAL A 47 -17.33 -10.63 2.74
C VAL A 47 -17.03 -10.40 4.23
N ASP A 48 -15.76 -10.50 4.60
CA ASP A 48 -15.26 -10.36 5.96
C ASP A 48 -14.32 -9.15 6.10
N GLU A 49 -14.00 -8.78 7.34
CA GLU A 49 -13.06 -7.70 7.62
C GLU A 49 -11.66 -8.05 7.08
N PRO A 50 -11.01 -7.14 6.34
CA PRO A 50 -9.67 -7.37 5.81
C PRO A 50 -8.66 -7.61 6.93
N GLU A 51 -7.66 -8.45 6.69
CA GLU A 51 -6.62 -8.69 7.70
C GLU A 51 -5.65 -7.51 7.85
N LYS A 52 -5.34 -6.83 6.74
CA LYS A 52 -4.37 -5.72 6.69
C LYS A 52 -5.00 -4.35 6.95
N ASP A 53 -6.18 -4.09 6.38
CA ASP A 53 -6.88 -2.81 6.46
C ASP A 53 -7.93 -2.82 7.59
N LYS A 54 -7.62 -3.39 8.75
CA LYS A 54 -8.50 -3.38 9.91
C LYS A 54 -8.69 -1.97 10.42
N VAL A 55 -9.89 -1.68 10.92
CA VAL A 55 -10.23 -0.39 11.54
C VAL A 55 -10.75 -0.58 12.94
N MET A 56 -10.44 0.39 13.80
CA MET A 56 -10.97 0.43 15.16
C MET A 56 -12.47 0.71 15.15
N ARG A 57 -12.94 1.51 14.19
CA ARG A 57 -14.34 1.88 14.04
C ARG A 57 -14.70 2.05 12.56
N GLY A 58 -15.87 1.55 12.14
CA GLY A 58 -16.35 1.74 10.76
C GLY A 58 -16.92 0.48 10.14
N SER A 59 -16.98 0.47 8.82
CA SER A 59 -17.41 -0.68 8.03
C SER A 59 -16.40 -1.82 8.17
N ARG A 60 -16.88 -3.05 8.26
CA ARG A 60 -16.03 -4.25 8.37
C ARG A 60 -16.05 -5.12 7.14
N ASP A 61 -16.69 -4.67 6.06
CA ASP A 61 -16.67 -5.40 4.80
C ASP A 61 -15.38 -5.10 4.03
N GLY A 62 -14.76 -6.16 3.54
CA GLY A 62 -13.58 -6.13 2.67
C GLY A 62 -13.89 -6.62 1.28
N PHE A 63 -13.01 -6.33 0.34
CA PHE A 63 -13.04 -6.93 -0.98
C PHE A 63 -12.72 -8.43 -0.92
N VAL A 64 -13.25 -9.15 -1.89
CA VAL A 64 -13.03 -10.59 -2.09
C VAL A 64 -12.31 -10.82 -3.41
N GLU A 65 -11.95 -12.07 -3.71
CA GLU A 65 -11.23 -12.42 -4.94
C GLU A 65 -12.08 -12.22 -6.20
N THR A 66 -13.42 -12.29 -6.10
CA THR A 66 -14.31 -12.18 -7.26
C THR A 66 -14.63 -10.74 -7.59
N VAL A 67 -14.22 -10.28 -8.77
CA VAL A 67 -14.37 -8.88 -9.21
C VAL A 67 -15.84 -8.41 -9.26
N VAL A 68 -16.78 -9.30 -9.60
CA VAL A 68 -18.21 -8.96 -9.66
C VAL A 68 -18.76 -8.60 -8.29
N TYR A 69 -18.37 -9.30 -7.21
CA TYR A 69 -18.73 -8.92 -5.85
C TYR A 69 -18.11 -7.57 -5.46
N ASN A 70 -16.88 -7.34 -5.86
CA ASN A 70 -16.16 -6.11 -5.56
C ASN A 70 -16.81 -4.89 -6.23
N THR A 71 -17.25 -5.02 -7.49
CA THR A 71 -18.02 -3.98 -8.18
C THR A 71 -19.36 -3.71 -7.51
N ALA A 72 -20.06 -4.74 -7.05
CA ALA A 72 -21.32 -4.62 -6.32
C ALA A 72 -21.14 -3.90 -4.97
N LEU A 73 -20.03 -4.19 -4.24
CA LEU A 73 -19.69 -3.50 -2.98
C LEU A 73 -19.45 -2.00 -3.18
N VAL A 74 -18.76 -1.61 -4.26
CA VAL A 74 -18.57 -0.20 -4.63
C VAL A 74 -19.89 0.43 -5.06
N ARG A 75 -20.68 -0.25 -5.91
CA ARG A 75 -21.98 0.23 -6.40
C ARG A 75 -22.98 0.45 -5.26
N ARG A 76 -22.97 -0.43 -4.24
CA ARG A 76 -23.83 -0.29 -3.05
C ARG A 76 -23.58 1.03 -2.31
N ARG A 77 -22.34 1.52 -2.33
CA ARG A 77 -21.93 2.77 -1.67
C ARG A 77 -22.13 4.00 -2.53
N ILE A 78 -21.92 3.87 -3.84
CA ILE A 78 -22.08 4.98 -4.80
C ILE A 78 -23.30 4.70 -5.66
N ARG A 79 -24.45 5.25 -5.27
CA ARG A 79 -25.73 5.08 -5.98
C ARG A 79 -25.98 6.23 -6.96
N SER A 80 -24.96 6.57 -7.76
CA SER A 80 -25.05 7.60 -8.80
C SER A 80 -25.01 7.00 -10.19
N THR A 81 -25.71 7.60 -11.12
CA THR A 81 -25.64 7.28 -12.54
C THR A 81 -24.31 7.69 -13.16
N ASP A 82 -23.58 8.62 -12.53
CA ASP A 82 -22.26 9.08 -12.97
C ASP A 82 -21.14 8.07 -12.64
N LEU A 83 -21.41 7.05 -11.80
CA LEU A 83 -20.44 5.98 -11.55
C LEU A 83 -20.36 5.07 -12.77
N VAL A 84 -19.22 5.11 -13.42
CA VAL A 84 -18.88 4.24 -14.57
C VAL A 84 -17.99 3.11 -14.10
N MET A 85 -18.26 1.91 -14.60
CA MET A 85 -17.44 0.72 -14.40
C MET A 85 -17.18 0.10 -15.77
N GLU A 86 -15.96 0.23 -16.25
CA GLU A 86 -15.52 -0.30 -17.55
C GLU A 86 -14.82 -1.61 -17.35
N MET A 87 -15.28 -2.64 -18.05
CA MET A 87 -14.66 -3.97 -18.00
C MET A 87 -13.69 -4.13 -19.16
N HIS A 88 -12.48 -4.57 -18.84
CA HIS A 88 -11.42 -4.93 -19.76
C HIS A 88 -10.96 -6.35 -19.46
N THR A 89 -10.44 -7.05 -20.46
CA THR A 89 -9.84 -8.37 -20.28
C THR A 89 -8.38 -8.31 -20.68
N VAL A 90 -7.49 -8.73 -19.78
CA VAL A 90 -6.03 -8.63 -19.95
C VAL A 90 -5.39 -10.03 -19.89
N GLY A 91 -4.39 -10.24 -20.74
CA GLY A 91 -3.68 -11.53 -20.88
C GLY A 91 -4.28 -12.43 -21.97
N LYS A 92 -3.41 -13.03 -22.78
CA LYS A 92 -3.83 -13.89 -23.90
C LYS A 92 -4.41 -15.22 -23.41
N SER A 93 -3.72 -15.83 -22.43
CA SER A 93 -4.11 -17.13 -21.84
C SER A 93 -4.95 -16.98 -20.59
N SER A 94 -4.59 -16.04 -19.67
CA SER A 94 -5.32 -15.86 -18.41
C SER A 94 -6.68 -15.20 -18.58
N ARG A 95 -6.82 -14.30 -19.57
CA ARG A 95 -8.04 -13.51 -19.83
C ARG A 95 -8.67 -12.98 -18.54
N THR A 96 -7.83 -12.33 -17.72
CA THR A 96 -8.22 -11.83 -16.41
C THR A 96 -9.09 -10.58 -16.56
N ASP A 97 -10.22 -10.56 -15.90
CA ASP A 97 -11.12 -9.42 -15.91
C ASP A 97 -10.59 -8.28 -15.03
N VAL A 98 -10.58 -7.08 -15.60
CA VAL A 98 -10.11 -5.85 -14.96
C VAL A 98 -11.19 -4.79 -15.08
N VAL A 99 -11.62 -4.22 -13.97
CA VAL A 99 -12.64 -3.17 -13.94
C VAL A 99 -12.04 -1.84 -13.56
N ILE A 100 -12.25 -0.82 -14.40
CA ILE A 100 -11.91 0.57 -14.13
C ILE A 100 -13.16 1.27 -13.59
N ALA A 101 -13.16 1.65 -12.32
CA ALA A 101 -14.28 2.33 -11.66
C ALA A 101 -13.93 3.80 -11.38
N TYR A 102 -14.81 4.72 -11.80
CA TYR A 102 -14.60 6.17 -11.65
C TYR A 102 -15.91 6.97 -11.73
N MET A 103 -15.90 8.21 -11.26
CA MET A 103 -17.01 9.16 -11.47
C MET A 103 -16.82 9.92 -12.79
N GLY A 104 -17.74 9.75 -13.74
CA GLY A 104 -17.64 10.37 -15.07
C GLY A 104 -17.58 11.90 -15.05
N ASN A 105 -18.20 12.53 -14.05
CA ASN A 105 -18.25 13.99 -13.89
C ASN A 105 -17.10 14.58 -13.04
N ARG A 106 -16.22 13.73 -12.45
CA ARG A 106 -15.14 14.17 -11.52
C ARG A 106 -13.75 13.72 -11.95
N VAL A 107 -13.66 12.63 -12.71
CA VAL A 107 -12.38 12.08 -13.17
C VAL A 107 -11.69 13.05 -14.13
N GLU A 108 -10.35 13.12 -14.05
CA GLU A 108 -9.53 13.87 -15.01
C GLU A 108 -9.45 13.10 -16.34
N PRO A 109 -9.98 13.65 -17.47
CA PRO A 109 -10.08 12.88 -18.72
C PRO A 109 -8.73 12.43 -19.29
N GLU A 110 -7.67 13.24 -19.14
CA GLU A 110 -6.33 12.91 -19.63
C GLU A 110 -5.75 11.70 -18.87
N MET A 111 -5.92 11.66 -17.55
CA MET A 111 -5.49 10.56 -16.72
C MET A 111 -6.23 9.26 -17.09
N LEU A 112 -7.56 9.33 -17.22
CA LEU A 112 -8.38 8.17 -17.60
C LEU A 112 -7.97 7.62 -18.96
N ASN A 113 -7.79 8.48 -19.96
CA ASN A 113 -7.34 8.06 -21.29
C ASN A 113 -5.92 7.45 -21.27
N ASN A 114 -5.04 7.95 -20.41
CA ASN A 114 -3.73 7.35 -20.20
C ASN A 114 -3.82 5.94 -19.61
N ILE A 115 -4.70 5.74 -18.61
CA ILE A 115 -4.90 4.43 -17.99
C ILE A 115 -5.46 3.44 -19.03
N ARG A 116 -6.51 3.82 -19.78
CA ARG A 116 -7.09 2.99 -20.84
C ARG A 116 -6.04 2.56 -21.87
N LYS A 117 -5.32 3.53 -22.44
CA LYS A 117 -4.26 3.25 -23.42
C LYS A 117 -3.19 2.30 -22.90
N ARG A 118 -2.83 2.40 -21.63
CA ARG A 118 -1.84 1.51 -21.04
C ARG A 118 -2.40 0.11 -20.81
N ILE A 119 -3.65 -0.02 -20.39
CA ILE A 119 -4.32 -1.33 -20.26
C ILE A 119 -4.46 -2.01 -21.62
N ASP A 120 -4.92 -1.27 -22.63
CA ASP A 120 -5.10 -1.79 -23.99
C ASP A 120 -3.77 -2.16 -24.69
N ALA A 121 -2.68 -1.54 -24.27
CA ALA A 121 -1.33 -1.83 -24.78
C ALA A 121 -0.63 -3.01 -24.08
N ILE A 122 -1.27 -3.67 -23.13
CA ILE A 122 -0.67 -4.80 -22.42
C ILE A 122 -0.69 -6.05 -23.31
N GLU A 123 0.46 -6.48 -23.77
CA GLU A 123 0.66 -7.69 -24.56
C GLU A 123 1.38 -8.78 -23.76
N ILE A 124 0.73 -9.34 -22.75
CA ILE A 124 1.29 -10.44 -21.95
C ILE A 124 0.43 -11.69 -22.12
N ASP A 125 1.02 -12.84 -21.84
CA ASP A 125 0.29 -14.10 -21.89
C ASP A 125 -0.65 -14.25 -20.69
N SER A 126 -0.17 -13.91 -19.50
CA SER A 126 -0.93 -14.11 -18.27
C SER A 126 -0.57 -13.09 -17.20
N LEU A 127 -1.59 -12.64 -16.44
CA LEU A 127 -1.43 -11.88 -15.19
C LEU A 127 -1.21 -12.87 -14.03
N SER A 128 0.00 -13.42 -13.89
CA SER A 128 0.29 -14.48 -12.93
C SER A 128 0.09 -14.09 -11.46
N MET A 129 0.40 -12.84 -11.11
CA MET A 129 0.18 -12.24 -9.79
C MET A 129 -0.93 -11.17 -9.83
N ASN A 130 -1.89 -11.38 -10.71
CA ASN A 130 -3.12 -10.58 -10.87
C ASN A 130 -2.86 -9.06 -10.75
N GLN A 131 -3.23 -8.45 -9.65
CA GLN A 131 -3.12 -7.01 -9.43
C GLN A 131 -1.67 -6.49 -9.46
N GLN A 132 -0.70 -7.23 -8.91
CA GLN A 132 0.70 -6.83 -8.92
C GLN A 132 1.28 -6.88 -10.34
N SER A 133 0.96 -7.91 -11.11
CA SER A 133 1.36 -8.01 -12.52
C SER A 133 0.76 -6.87 -13.35
N LEU A 134 -0.48 -6.49 -13.09
CA LEU A 134 -1.11 -5.34 -13.73
C LEU A 134 -0.40 -4.03 -13.36
N ALA A 135 -0.07 -3.84 -12.08
CA ALA A 135 0.65 -2.65 -11.61
C ALA A 135 2.00 -2.47 -12.31
N GLU A 136 2.75 -3.57 -12.49
CA GLU A 136 4.03 -3.58 -13.20
C GLU A 136 3.87 -3.27 -14.69
N CYS A 137 2.82 -3.77 -15.35
CA CYS A 137 2.50 -3.45 -16.74
C CYS A 137 2.08 -2.00 -16.91
N LEU A 138 1.27 -1.46 -16.00
CA LEU A 138 0.80 -0.08 -16.06
C LEU A 138 1.92 0.93 -15.84
N TYR A 139 2.89 0.60 -15.01
CA TYR A 139 3.98 1.51 -14.69
C TYR A 139 5.31 0.78 -14.57
N GLN A 140 6.25 1.11 -15.44
CA GLN A 140 7.62 0.60 -15.32
C GLN A 140 8.28 1.17 -14.07
N HIS A 141 8.38 0.38 -13.03
CA HIS A 141 9.13 0.71 -11.82
C HIS A 141 10.62 0.86 -12.16
N LYS A 142 11.18 2.00 -11.76
CA LYS A 142 12.63 2.14 -11.76
C LYS A 142 13.16 1.31 -10.59
N TRP A 143 13.93 0.27 -10.86
CA TRP A 143 14.43 -0.69 -9.87
C TRP A 143 15.12 -0.08 -8.65
N TYR A 144 15.67 1.15 -8.79
CA TYR A 144 16.34 1.88 -7.71
C TYR A 144 15.40 2.75 -6.86
N ASN A 145 14.14 2.89 -7.23
CA ASN A 145 13.18 3.72 -6.49
C ASN A 145 12.11 2.83 -5.84
N PRO A 146 12.20 2.59 -4.52
CA PRO A 146 11.30 1.69 -3.81
C PRO A 146 9.96 2.33 -3.41
N PHE A 147 9.76 3.62 -3.68
CA PHE A 147 8.52 4.30 -3.30
C PHE A 147 7.32 3.80 -4.11
N PRO A 148 6.20 3.43 -3.44
CA PRO A 148 5.00 2.92 -4.09
C PRO A 148 4.37 3.94 -5.03
N LYS A 149 3.77 3.43 -6.10
CA LYS A 149 3.11 4.25 -7.14
C LYS A 149 1.60 4.21 -7.05
N PHE A 150 1.09 3.22 -6.37
CA PHE A 150 -0.32 2.94 -6.22
C PHE A 150 -0.66 2.87 -4.73
N LYS A 151 -1.90 3.23 -4.40
CA LYS A 151 -2.48 2.92 -3.11
C LYS A 151 -3.34 1.66 -3.29
N PHE A 152 -3.01 0.62 -2.56
CA PHE A 152 -3.84 -0.57 -2.48
C PHE A 152 -4.73 -0.48 -1.25
N SER A 153 -6.01 -0.84 -1.40
CA SER A 153 -6.94 -0.93 -0.29
C SER A 153 -7.84 -2.14 -0.44
N GLU A 154 -7.95 -2.91 0.63
CA GLU A 154 -8.87 -4.04 0.73
C GLU A 154 -10.28 -3.58 1.13
N ARG A 155 -10.50 -2.26 1.27
CA ARG A 155 -11.72 -1.66 1.81
C ARG A 155 -12.58 -0.99 0.74
N PRO A 156 -13.83 -1.45 0.56
CA PRO A 156 -14.77 -0.83 -0.37
C PRO A 156 -15.20 0.59 0.03
N ASP A 157 -15.19 0.94 1.33
CA ASP A 157 -15.53 2.29 1.80
C ASP A 157 -14.45 3.31 1.45
N VAL A 158 -13.17 3.00 1.66
CA VAL A 158 -12.02 3.82 1.25
C VAL A 158 -12.01 4.01 -0.26
N THR A 159 -12.21 2.92 -1.00
CA THR A 159 -12.24 2.96 -2.47
C THR A 159 -13.38 3.82 -2.98
N ALA A 160 -14.59 3.67 -2.43
CA ALA A 160 -15.73 4.49 -2.81
C ALA A 160 -15.53 5.97 -2.49
N ALA A 161 -14.94 6.30 -1.33
CA ALA A 161 -14.61 7.67 -0.96
C ALA A 161 -13.60 8.27 -1.97
N SER A 162 -12.54 7.54 -2.32
CA SER A 162 -11.55 7.99 -3.31
C SER A 162 -12.16 8.21 -4.69
N ILE A 163 -13.06 7.33 -5.14
CA ILE A 163 -13.79 7.49 -6.41
C ILE A 163 -14.66 8.76 -6.38
N LEU A 164 -15.35 9.02 -5.28
CA LEU A 164 -16.15 10.23 -5.10
C LEU A 164 -15.30 11.51 -5.08
N GLU A 165 -14.03 11.43 -4.71
CA GLU A 165 -13.07 12.55 -4.78
C GLU A 165 -12.46 12.74 -6.19
N GLY A 166 -12.79 11.88 -7.15
CA GLY A 166 -12.32 11.96 -8.54
C GLY A 166 -11.15 11.05 -8.88
N SER A 167 -10.79 10.15 -7.96
CA SER A 167 -9.80 9.10 -8.24
C SER A 167 -10.40 7.99 -9.13
N VAL A 168 -9.52 7.22 -9.75
CA VAL A 168 -9.86 6.00 -10.48
C VAL A 168 -9.47 4.81 -9.62
N ALA A 169 -10.37 3.86 -9.46
CA ALA A 169 -10.08 2.58 -8.82
C ALA A 169 -10.04 1.46 -9.87
N ILE A 170 -9.02 0.62 -9.82
CA ILE A 170 -8.90 -0.55 -10.67
C ILE A 170 -9.08 -1.79 -9.80
N LEU A 171 -10.07 -2.60 -10.14
CA LEU A 171 -10.36 -3.89 -9.53
C LEU A 171 -9.93 -4.98 -10.49
N VAL A 172 -9.18 -5.95 -10.00
CA VAL A 172 -8.66 -7.07 -10.80
C VAL A 172 -9.26 -8.36 -10.25
N ASP A 173 -9.72 -9.22 -11.13
CA ASP A 173 -10.25 -10.52 -10.72
C ASP A 173 -9.15 -11.35 -10.03
N ASN A 174 -9.55 -12.20 -9.11
CA ASN A 174 -8.68 -12.96 -8.22
C ASN A 174 -7.80 -12.09 -7.31
N SER A 175 -8.21 -10.85 -7.00
CA SER A 175 -7.49 -9.95 -6.09
C SER A 175 -8.44 -9.29 -5.10
N PRO A 176 -8.22 -9.45 -3.78
CA PRO A 176 -9.10 -8.89 -2.74
C PRO A 176 -8.76 -7.44 -2.40
N SER A 177 -8.30 -6.65 -3.36
CA SER A 177 -7.98 -5.24 -3.14
C SER A 177 -8.21 -4.39 -4.38
N ALA A 178 -8.44 -3.10 -4.19
CA ALA A 178 -8.53 -2.10 -5.23
C ALA A 178 -7.21 -1.33 -5.35
N MET A 179 -6.81 -1.03 -6.58
CA MET A 179 -5.69 -0.15 -6.90
C MET A 179 -6.24 1.26 -7.18
N ILE A 180 -5.88 2.23 -6.35
CA ILE A 180 -6.41 3.61 -6.40
C ILE A 180 -5.37 4.54 -7.05
N LEU A 181 -5.83 5.39 -7.96
CA LEU A 181 -5.05 6.30 -8.78
C LEU A 181 -5.75 7.68 -8.92
N PRO A 182 -5.00 8.79 -9.01
CA PRO A 182 -3.57 8.95 -8.81
C PRO A 182 -3.22 8.90 -7.33
N THR A 183 -1.98 8.55 -6.99
CA THR A 183 -1.55 8.42 -5.59
C THR A 183 -0.33 9.29 -5.32
N SER A 184 -0.42 10.14 -4.29
CA SER A 184 0.70 10.87 -3.70
C SER A 184 1.24 10.14 -2.46
N VAL A 185 2.41 10.52 -1.97
CA VAL A 185 2.96 9.96 -0.72
C VAL A 185 2.00 10.16 0.46
N PHE A 186 1.28 11.28 0.50
CA PHE A 186 0.32 11.59 1.57
C PHE A 186 -0.93 10.70 1.51
N ASP A 187 -1.38 10.31 0.31
CA ASP A 187 -2.50 9.38 0.14
C ASP A 187 -2.17 7.99 0.70
N ILE A 188 -0.90 7.59 0.63
CA ILE A 188 -0.43 6.28 1.10
C ILE A 188 -0.40 6.22 2.64
N VAL A 189 -0.03 7.33 3.29
CA VAL A 189 0.01 7.43 4.76
C VAL A 189 -1.38 7.58 5.36
N GLU A 190 -2.37 7.99 4.58
CA GLU A 190 -3.74 8.23 5.02
C GLU A 190 -4.50 6.93 5.27
N ASP A 191 -5.14 6.82 6.46
CA ASP A 191 -5.87 5.65 6.92
C ASP A 191 -7.38 5.93 7.02
N ALA A 192 -8.19 4.89 6.93
CA ALA A 192 -9.63 4.94 7.11
C ALA A 192 -10.03 5.44 8.50
N ASP A 193 -9.31 5.06 9.55
CA ASP A 193 -9.57 5.47 10.92
C ASP A 193 -9.51 7.00 11.11
N ASP A 194 -8.71 7.72 10.31
CA ASP A 194 -8.65 9.18 10.35
C ASP A 194 -10.04 9.81 10.11
N TYR A 195 -10.88 9.15 9.32
CA TYR A 195 -12.22 9.64 8.95
C TYR A 195 -13.33 9.15 9.88
N TYR A 196 -13.15 8.02 10.54
CA TYR A 196 -14.16 7.46 11.44
C TYR A 196 -14.16 8.08 12.85
N PHE A 197 -13.08 8.78 13.21
CA PHE A 197 -13.00 9.52 14.47
C PHE A 197 -13.38 11.00 14.31
N PRO A 198 -13.68 11.73 15.41
CA PRO A 198 -13.88 13.18 15.36
C PRO A 198 -12.66 13.91 14.75
N PRO A 199 -12.84 15.11 14.15
CA PRO A 199 -11.79 15.82 13.43
C PRO A 199 -10.49 16.01 14.21
N VAL A 200 -10.58 16.30 15.50
CA VAL A 200 -9.40 16.50 16.38
C VAL A 200 -8.63 15.19 16.51
N THR A 201 -9.34 14.09 16.81
CA THR A 201 -8.71 12.76 16.96
C THR A 201 -8.15 12.25 15.63
N GLY A 202 -8.91 12.37 14.53
CA GLY A 202 -8.43 11.98 13.20
C GLY A 202 -7.21 12.79 12.77
N THR A 203 -7.18 14.10 13.05
CA THR A 203 -6.00 14.94 12.80
C THR A 203 -4.79 14.48 13.64
N TYR A 204 -5.02 14.19 14.92
CA TYR A 204 -3.97 13.69 15.80
C TYR A 204 -3.37 12.37 15.30
N LEU A 205 -4.21 11.39 14.94
CA LEU A 205 -3.77 10.09 14.41
C LEU A 205 -2.94 10.26 13.14
N ARG A 206 -3.41 11.09 12.20
CA ARG A 206 -2.69 11.40 10.95
C ARG A 206 -1.34 12.04 11.19
N LEU A 207 -1.27 13.08 12.02
CA LEU A 207 -0.01 13.76 12.36
C LEU A 207 0.94 12.83 13.10
N SER A 208 0.43 12.04 14.06
CA SER A 208 1.24 11.06 14.80
C SER A 208 1.87 10.04 13.85
N ARG A 209 1.12 9.54 12.86
CA ARG A 209 1.62 8.59 11.86
C ARG A 209 2.74 9.23 11.01
N MET A 210 2.54 10.46 10.52
CA MET A 210 3.57 11.18 9.77
C MET A 210 4.85 11.41 10.58
N VAL A 211 4.71 11.74 11.88
CA VAL A 211 5.86 11.91 12.78
C VAL A 211 6.56 10.57 13.01
N ILE A 212 5.82 9.49 13.22
CA ILE A 212 6.38 8.15 13.40
C ILE A 212 7.15 7.72 12.13
N ASP A 213 6.60 7.97 10.94
CA ASP A 213 7.26 7.64 9.66
C ASP A 213 8.56 8.43 9.48
N PHE A 214 8.54 9.72 9.83
CA PHE A 214 9.74 10.54 9.80
C PHE A 214 10.79 10.04 10.79
N LEU A 215 10.41 9.77 12.04
CA LEU A 215 11.32 9.22 13.04
C LEU A 215 11.84 7.84 12.65
N ALA A 216 10.99 6.97 12.09
CA ALA A 216 11.41 5.67 11.60
C ALA A 216 12.51 5.75 10.54
N GLY A 217 12.49 6.78 9.70
CA GLY A 217 13.52 7.00 8.67
C GLY A 217 14.83 7.62 9.21
N PHE A 218 14.72 8.58 10.13
CA PHE A 218 15.84 9.45 10.49
C PHE A 218 16.42 9.23 11.88
N MET A 219 15.69 8.63 12.82
CA MET A 219 16.11 8.53 14.22
C MET A 219 17.43 7.77 14.38
N THR A 220 17.57 6.61 13.75
CA THR A 220 18.78 5.79 13.87
C THR A 220 20.01 6.38 13.19
N PRO A 221 19.95 6.97 11.97
CA PRO A 221 21.10 7.68 11.40
C PRO A 221 21.53 8.90 12.20
N VAL A 222 20.57 9.66 12.77
CA VAL A 222 20.85 10.81 13.62
C VAL A 222 21.47 10.36 14.94
N PHE A 223 20.96 9.28 15.55
CA PHE A 223 21.54 8.70 16.74
C PHE A 223 22.99 8.24 16.50
N LEU A 224 23.26 7.56 15.39
CA LEU A 224 24.61 7.17 14.98
C LEU A 224 25.53 8.38 14.88
N LEU A 225 25.05 9.49 14.30
CA LEU A 225 25.81 10.73 14.19
C LEU A 225 26.18 11.31 15.55
N PHE A 226 25.23 11.32 16.51
CA PHE A 226 25.51 11.80 17.88
C PHE A 226 26.51 10.93 18.63
N ILE A 227 26.55 9.64 18.36
CA ILE A 227 27.58 8.78 18.95
C ILE A 227 28.96 9.04 18.34
N MET A 228 29.00 9.32 17.01
CA MET A 228 30.27 9.66 16.34
C MET A 228 30.79 11.02 16.75
N HIS A 229 29.92 11.96 17.17
CA HIS A 229 30.25 13.34 17.57
C HIS A 229 29.64 13.67 18.93
N PRO A 230 30.19 13.13 20.05
CA PRO A 230 29.64 13.31 21.37
C PRO A 230 29.64 14.80 21.83
N GLU A 231 30.53 15.61 21.26
CA GLU A 231 30.66 17.04 21.51
C GLU A 231 29.43 17.87 21.07
N TRP A 232 28.61 17.32 20.16
CA TRP A 232 27.39 17.99 19.68
C TRP A 232 26.20 17.75 20.60
N LEU A 233 26.34 16.84 21.55
CA LEU A 233 25.24 16.48 22.43
C LEU A 233 25.10 17.50 23.57
N PRO A 234 23.95 18.16 23.70
CA PRO A 234 23.70 19.05 24.85
C PRO A 234 23.69 18.22 26.14
N GLU A 235 24.04 18.86 27.26
CA GLU A 235 24.17 18.21 28.58
C GLU A 235 22.89 17.44 28.99
N SER A 236 21.73 17.98 28.64
CA SER A 236 20.43 17.37 28.92
C SER A 236 20.20 16.04 28.19
N LEU A 237 20.93 15.77 27.11
CA LEU A 237 20.83 14.56 26.30
C LEU A 237 22.01 13.60 26.47
N LYS A 238 22.95 13.88 27.37
CA LYS A 238 24.14 13.01 27.61
C LYS A 238 23.76 11.58 28.03
N PHE A 239 22.56 11.39 28.59
CA PHE A 239 22.07 10.06 28.95
C PHE A 239 21.86 9.11 27.74
N ILE A 240 21.85 9.64 26.52
CA ILE A 240 21.72 8.86 25.27
C ILE A 240 23.04 8.19 24.89
N GLN A 241 24.17 8.66 25.44
CA GLN A 241 25.50 8.12 25.15
C GLN A 241 25.62 6.67 25.63
N ILE A 242 26.29 5.87 24.81
CA ILE A 242 26.58 4.47 25.15
C ILE A 242 27.71 4.48 26.19
N ASN A 243 27.43 3.93 27.37
CA ASN A 243 28.38 3.82 28.45
C ASN A 243 29.05 2.44 28.51
N ASP A 244 28.42 1.44 27.96
CA ASP A 244 28.93 0.08 27.94
C ASP A 244 30.00 -0.14 26.85
N PRO A 245 30.91 -1.09 27.02
CA PRO A 245 31.93 -1.39 26.02
C PRO A 245 31.32 -1.81 24.69
N VAL A 246 31.77 -1.19 23.59
CA VAL A 246 31.31 -1.48 22.24
C VAL A 246 32.20 -2.55 21.63
N ASN A 247 31.73 -3.81 21.61
CA ASN A 247 32.45 -4.94 21.05
C ASN A 247 32.25 -5.08 19.54
N VAL A 248 31.05 -4.74 19.04
CA VAL A 248 30.68 -4.75 17.62
C VAL A 248 30.47 -3.32 17.17
N PRO A 249 30.99 -2.86 16.02
CA PRO A 249 30.76 -1.51 15.51
C PRO A 249 29.27 -1.15 15.48
N ILE A 250 28.92 0.03 15.96
CA ILE A 250 27.53 0.46 16.19
C ILE A 250 26.68 0.37 14.91
N PHE A 251 27.22 0.85 13.77
CA PHE A 251 26.52 0.77 12.51
C PHE A 251 26.21 -0.68 12.09
N LEU A 252 27.11 -1.62 12.43
CA LEU A 252 26.93 -3.03 12.14
C LEU A 252 25.85 -3.65 13.04
N GLN A 253 25.81 -3.27 14.33
CA GLN A 253 24.74 -3.67 15.24
C GLN A 253 23.38 -3.25 14.67
N MET A 254 23.24 -1.99 14.19
CA MET A 254 22.00 -1.49 13.57
C MET A 254 21.62 -2.31 12.33
N LEU A 255 22.57 -2.60 11.45
CA LEU A 255 22.29 -3.39 10.24
C LEU A 255 21.86 -4.83 10.56
N ILE A 256 22.53 -5.48 11.52
CA ILE A 256 22.17 -6.84 11.94
C ILE A 256 20.75 -6.84 12.52
N LEU A 257 20.40 -5.86 13.33
CA LEU A 257 19.05 -5.73 13.90
C LEU A 257 17.98 -5.45 12.84
N GLU A 258 18.29 -4.68 11.78
CA GLU A 258 17.38 -4.55 10.64
C GLU A 258 17.04 -5.89 9.99
N PHE A 259 18.05 -6.75 9.79
CA PHE A 259 17.83 -8.10 9.28
C PHE A 259 17.10 -9.00 10.27
N ALA A 260 17.41 -8.89 11.56
CA ALA A 260 16.74 -9.68 12.60
C ALA A 260 15.24 -9.33 12.69
N ILE A 261 14.88 -8.04 12.60
CA ILE A 261 13.49 -7.59 12.57
C ILE A 261 12.74 -8.15 11.36
N ASP A 262 13.37 -8.14 10.17
CA ASP A 262 12.76 -8.78 8.99
C ASP A 262 12.64 -10.29 9.15
N GLY A 263 13.65 -10.93 9.71
CA GLY A 263 13.60 -12.35 10.01
C GLY A 263 12.43 -12.71 10.92
N LEU A 264 12.18 -11.91 11.96
CA LEU A 264 11.01 -12.08 12.83
C LEU A 264 9.70 -11.87 12.09
N LYS A 265 9.63 -10.85 11.21
CA LYS A 265 8.45 -10.58 10.40
C LYS A 265 8.14 -11.73 9.43
N LEU A 266 9.16 -12.25 8.73
CA LEU A 266 9.01 -13.40 7.84
C LEU A 266 8.64 -14.68 8.61
N ALA A 267 9.24 -14.89 9.79
CA ALA A 267 8.90 -15.99 10.65
C ALA A 267 7.44 -15.93 11.12
N SER A 268 6.93 -14.74 11.47
CA SER A 268 5.55 -14.56 11.90
C SER A 268 4.52 -14.91 10.82
N VAL A 269 4.82 -14.63 9.55
CA VAL A 269 3.94 -14.96 8.42
C VAL A 269 3.92 -16.46 8.14
N ASN A 270 5.06 -17.15 8.32
CA ASN A 270 5.19 -18.58 8.04
C ASN A 270 4.86 -19.49 9.23
N THR A 271 4.62 -18.91 10.41
CA THR A 271 4.39 -19.69 11.63
C THR A 271 2.89 -19.87 11.85
N PRO A 272 2.40 -21.11 12.08
CA PRO A 272 1.03 -21.35 12.49
C PRO A 272 0.66 -20.55 13.76
N ASN A 273 -0.58 -20.06 13.87
CA ASN A 273 -1.04 -19.22 14.97
C ASN A 273 -0.76 -19.82 16.36
N MET A 274 -0.78 -21.15 16.49
CA MET A 274 -0.49 -21.86 17.73
C MET A 274 0.96 -21.67 18.24
N LEU A 275 1.90 -21.41 17.33
CA LEU A 275 3.33 -21.27 17.64
C LEU A 275 3.78 -19.80 17.66
N SER A 276 2.95 -18.85 17.26
CA SER A 276 3.30 -17.43 17.19
C SER A 276 3.65 -16.84 18.56
N THR A 277 2.90 -17.18 19.60
CA THR A 277 3.17 -16.71 20.96
C THR A 277 4.47 -17.28 21.55
N PRO A 278 4.74 -18.62 21.49
CA PRO A 278 6.03 -19.16 21.91
C PRO A 278 7.22 -18.56 21.13
N LEU A 279 7.08 -18.37 19.82
CA LEU A 279 8.13 -17.75 18.98
C LEU A 279 8.43 -16.32 19.44
N SER A 280 7.39 -15.52 19.72
CA SER A 280 7.56 -14.15 20.18
C SER A 280 8.28 -14.07 21.54
N VAL A 281 7.99 -14.98 22.47
CA VAL A 281 8.65 -15.05 23.78
C VAL A 281 10.13 -15.44 23.61
N VAL A 282 10.41 -16.49 22.83
CA VAL A 282 11.78 -16.95 22.56
C VAL A 282 12.57 -15.85 21.85
N ALA A 283 11.99 -15.19 20.84
CA ALA A 283 12.62 -14.08 20.14
C ALA A 283 12.92 -12.90 21.10
N GLY A 284 11.99 -12.54 21.98
CA GLY A 284 12.19 -11.50 22.99
C GLY A 284 13.34 -11.80 23.95
N ILE A 285 13.45 -13.02 24.44
CA ILE A 285 14.52 -13.45 25.36
C ILE A 285 15.86 -13.50 24.62
N ILE A 286 15.91 -14.17 23.45
CA ILE A 286 17.17 -14.37 22.72
C ILE A 286 17.69 -13.05 22.15
N LEU A 287 16.84 -12.28 21.44
CA LEU A 287 17.25 -11.03 20.82
C LEU A 287 17.29 -9.85 21.80
N GLY A 288 16.62 -9.95 22.94
CA GLY A 288 16.67 -8.92 23.98
C GLY A 288 17.80 -9.20 24.98
N ASP A 289 17.49 -9.96 26.01
CA ASP A 289 18.36 -10.09 27.18
C ASP A 289 19.70 -10.78 26.89
N TYR A 290 19.70 -11.86 26.11
CA TYR A 290 20.93 -12.58 25.84
C TYR A 290 21.92 -11.82 24.97
N THR A 291 21.44 -11.09 23.96
CA THR A 291 22.34 -10.35 23.05
C THR A 291 23.02 -9.17 23.75
N VAL A 292 22.31 -8.52 24.66
CA VAL A 292 22.86 -7.43 25.48
C VAL A 292 23.82 -8.01 26.55
N SER A 293 23.38 -9.03 27.31
CA SER A 293 24.19 -9.64 28.35
C SER A 293 25.47 -10.32 27.83
N SER A 294 25.45 -10.81 26.59
CA SER A 294 26.64 -11.38 25.92
C SER A 294 27.56 -10.33 25.30
N GLY A 295 27.18 -9.05 25.33
CA GLY A 295 27.96 -7.93 24.77
C GLY A 295 27.94 -7.84 23.25
N TRP A 296 27.00 -8.50 22.56
CA TRP A 296 26.85 -8.36 21.11
C TRP A 296 26.20 -7.03 20.72
N PHE A 297 25.20 -6.59 21.49
CA PHE A 297 24.49 -5.33 21.26
C PHE A 297 24.48 -4.47 22.52
N ASN A 298 24.54 -3.15 22.32
CA ASN A 298 24.36 -2.20 23.38
C ASN A 298 22.85 -1.95 23.62
N ALA A 299 22.46 -1.72 24.87
CA ALA A 299 21.08 -1.57 25.28
C ALA A 299 20.38 -0.37 24.57
N GLU A 300 21.11 0.73 24.40
CA GLU A 300 20.62 1.93 23.73
C GLU A 300 20.29 1.64 22.26
N ILE A 301 21.11 0.89 21.55
CA ILE A 301 20.85 0.50 20.15
C ILE A 301 19.61 -0.38 20.07
N MET A 302 19.48 -1.34 21.00
CA MET A 302 18.28 -2.19 21.09
C MET A 302 17.02 -1.33 21.29
N LEU A 303 17.06 -0.32 22.14
CA LEU A 303 15.92 0.58 22.37
C LEU A 303 15.50 1.33 21.09
N TYR A 304 16.46 1.94 20.37
CA TYR A 304 16.16 2.68 19.13
C TYR A 304 15.66 1.75 18.02
N MET A 305 16.24 0.56 17.91
CA MET A 305 15.79 -0.43 16.92
C MET A 305 14.44 -1.03 17.27
N ALA A 306 14.11 -1.19 18.56
CA ALA A 306 12.77 -1.58 19.01
C ALA A 306 11.72 -0.52 18.63
N PHE A 307 12.03 0.77 18.81
CA PHE A 307 11.15 1.86 18.32
C PHE A 307 10.93 1.76 16.80
N VAL A 308 12.00 1.57 16.03
CA VAL A 308 11.91 1.40 14.57
C VAL A 308 11.06 0.18 14.20
N ALA A 309 11.20 -0.94 14.92
CA ALA A 309 10.38 -2.12 14.70
C ALA A 309 8.90 -1.83 14.92
N VAL A 310 8.54 -1.17 16.04
CA VAL A 310 7.16 -0.75 16.32
C VAL A 310 6.66 0.21 15.25
N ALA A 311 7.46 1.20 14.86
CA ALA A 311 7.13 2.16 13.80
C ALA A 311 6.82 1.48 12.45
N ASN A 312 7.54 0.41 12.11
CA ASN A 312 7.27 -0.36 10.90
C ASN A 312 5.90 -1.09 10.93
N TYR A 313 5.36 -1.40 12.12
CA TYR A 313 4.04 -2.00 12.25
C TYR A 313 2.89 -0.99 12.25
N THR A 314 3.17 0.30 12.45
CA THR A 314 2.13 1.36 12.38
C THR A 314 1.87 1.83 10.95
N GLN A 315 2.61 1.35 9.97
CA GLN A 315 2.51 1.77 8.57
C GLN A 315 1.30 1.15 7.88
N VAL A 316 0.49 1.98 7.24
CA VAL A 316 -0.67 1.55 6.44
C VAL A 316 -0.22 0.77 5.21
N SER A 317 0.85 1.22 4.55
CA SER A 317 1.40 0.57 3.36
C SER A 317 2.69 -0.18 3.67
N LEU A 318 2.70 -1.50 3.42
CA LEU A 318 3.90 -2.33 3.54
C LEU A 318 5.01 -1.87 2.58
N GLU A 319 4.65 -1.44 1.37
CA GLU A 319 5.60 -0.95 0.37
C GLU A 319 6.29 0.32 0.84
N LEU A 320 5.53 1.26 1.42
CA LEU A 320 6.10 2.48 2.01
C LEU A 320 7.03 2.14 3.18
N GLY A 321 6.63 1.18 4.03
CA GLY A 321 7.47 0.70 5.13
C GLY A 321 8.82 0.18 4.66
N TYR A 322 8.84 -0.65 3.61
CA TYR A 322 10.09 -1.12 3.01
C TYR A 322 10.87 0.01 2.32
N ALA A 323 10.20 0.95 1.66
CA ALA A 323 10.87 2.11 1.08
C ALA A 323 11.60 2.94 2.14
N LEU A 324 10.94 3.25 3.26
CA LEU A 324 11.55 3.95 4.41
C LEU A 324 12.71 3.15 5.02
N LYS A 325 12.56 1.83 5.12
CA LYS A 325 13.63 0.95 5.59
C LYS A 325 14.87 1.01 4.69
N PHE A 326 14.72 0.87 3.37
CA PHE A 326 15.86 0.95 2.45
C PHE A 326 16.53 2.32 2.53
N MET A 327 15.74 3.41 2.62
CA MET A 327 16.30 4.75 2.80
C MET A 327 17.07 4.86 4.11
N ARG A 328 16.55 4.31 5.22
CA ARG A 328 17.23 4.30 6.52
C ARG A 328 18.55 3.53 6.46
N ILE A 329 18.59 2.35 5.83
CA ILE A 329 19.84 1.58 5.66
C ILE A 329 20.87 2.39 4.88
N ILE A 330 20.47 3.04 3.78
CA ILE A 330 21.36 3.91 3.00
C ILE A 330 21.88 5.07 3.87
N LEU A 331 21.00 5.71 4.64
CA LEU A 331 21.37 6.80 5.54
C LEU A 331 22.35 6.34 6.63
N ILE A 332 22.14 5.17 7.25
CA ILE A 332 23.05 4.58 8.24
C ILE A 332 24.42 4.34 7.61
N CYS A 333 24.49 3.70 6.44
CA CYS A 333 25.74 3.40 5.75
C CYS A 333 26.50 4.68 5.35
N LEU A 334 25.81 5.67 4.80
CA LEU A 334 26.42 6.94 4.40
C LEU A 334 26.89 7.75 5.63
N THR A 335 26.11 7.75 6.70
CA THR A 335 26.48 8.43 7.96
C THR A 335 27.69 7.74 8.59
N ALA A 336 27.74 6.41 8.62
CA ALA A 336 28.89 5.68 9.12
C ALA A 336 30.18 5.94 8.34
N ALA A 337 30.06 6.12 7.00
CA ALA A 337 31.23 6.31 6.12
C ALA A 337 31.73 7.77 6.11
N PHE A 338 30.83 8.75 6.11
CA PHE A 338 31.13 10.16 5.84
C PHE A 338 30.67 11.11 6.95
N GLY A 339 30.16 10.60 8.09
CA GLY A 339 29.66 11.39 9.19
C GLY A 339 28.52 12.33 8.78
N PRO A 340 28.58 13.62 9.21
CA PRO A 340 27.51 14.59 8.92
C PRO A 340 27.28 14.82 7.42
N TRP A 341 28.35 14.81 6.63
CA TRP A 341 28.24 14.94 5.17
C TRP A 341 27.54 13.76 4.52
N GLY A 342 27.72 12.55 5.09
CA GLY A 342 27.01 11.35 4.68
C GLY A 342 25.52 11.45 4.96
N LEU A 343 25.12 11.95 6.14
CA LEU A 343 23.71 12.17 6.46
C LEU A 343 23.07 13.20 5.53
N LEU A 344 23.76 14.33 5.26
CA LEU A 344 23.27 15.36 4.34
C LEU A 344 23.13 14.84 2.91
N ALA A 345 24.14 14.14 2.39
CA ALA A 345 24.10 13.56 1.05
C ALA A 345 23.00 12.48 0.92
N GLY A 346 22.87 11.63 1.94
CA GLY A 346 21.82 10.63 1.98
C GLY A 346 20.41 11.23 2.04
N THR A 347 20.23 12.27 2.86
CA THR A 347 18.94 12.99 2.93
C THR A 347 18.62 13.66 1.58
N ALA A 348 19.61 14.29 0.94
CA ALA A 348 19.44 14.86 -0.39
C ALA A 348 19.04 13.78 -1.41
N LEU A 349 19.67 12.60 -1.37
CA LEU A 349 19.32 11.46 -2.21
C LEU A 349 17.86 11.03 -1.99
N VAL A 350 17.41 10.87 -0.74
CA VAL A 350 16.02 10.52 -0.40
C VAL A 350 15.05 11.55 -0.95
N VAL A 351 15.33 12.84 -0.76
CA VAL A 351 14.49 13.93 -1.29
C VAL A 351 14.43 13.86 -2.82
N VAL A 352 15.56 13.66 -3.50
CA VAL A 352 15.61 13.54 -4.96
C VAL A 352 14.77 12.34 -5.43
N LEU A 353 14.87 11.18 -4.78
CA LEU A 353 14.09 9.99 -5.11
C LEU A 353 12.57 10.23 -4.97
N ILE A 354 12.16 10.94 -3.92
CA ILE A 354 10.76 11.28 -3.71
C ILE A 354 10.27 12.31 -4.73
N VAL A 355 11.02 13.38 -4.98
CA VAL A 355 10.64 14.48 -5.90
C VAL A 355 10.63 14.03 -7.36
N THR A 356 11.58 13.18 -7.76
CA THR A 356 11.65 12.64 -9.14
C THR A 356 10.59 11.55 -9.40
N ASN A 357 9.92 11.08 -8.34
CA ASN A 357 8.82 10.16 -8.47
C ASN A 357 7.59 10.92 -9.02
N ARG A 358 6.99 10.42 -10.11
CA ARG A 358 5.78 11.00 -10.70
C ARG A 358 4.63 10.02 -10.62
N THR A 359 3.43 10.56 -10.43
CA THR A 359 2.19 9.78 -10.49
C THR A 359 1.83 9.42 -11.93
N ILE A 360 0.89 8.51 -12.14
CA ILE A 360 0.39 8.15 -13.50
C ILE A 360 -0.24 9.35 -14.21
N SER A 361 -0.84 10.28 -13.47
CA SER A 361 -1.35 11.54 -14.04
C SER A 361 -0.26 12.54 -14.42
N GLY A 362 1.04 12.22 -14.23
CA GLY A 362 2.16 13.14 -14.46
C GLY A 362 2.34 14.20 -13.36
N LYS A 363 1.43 14.26 -12.38
CA LYS A 363 1.54 15.18 -11.23
C LYS A 363 2.69 14.75 -10.30
N SER A 364 3.17 15.71 -9.50
CA SER A 364 4.23 15.43 -8.52
C SER A 364 3.74 14.44 -7.46
N TYR A 365 4.61 13.51 -7.08
CA TYR A 365 4.36 12.55 -6.01
C TYR A 365 4.19 13.20 -4.63
N ILE A 366 4.77 14.38 -4.44
CA ILE A 366 4.66 15.18 -3.20
C ILE A 366 3.56 16.27 -3.29
N TYR A 367 2.61 16.13 -4.23
CA TYR A 367 1.45 17.00 -4.22
C TYR A 367 0.67 16.82 -2.89
N PRO A 368 0.21 17.88 -2.21
CA PRO A 368 0.07 19.28 -2.63
C PRO A 368 1.22 20.23 -2.22
N ILE A 369 2.41 19.73 -1.89
CA ILE A 369 3.56 20.59 -1.58
C ILE A 369 4.15 21.18 -2.88
N VAL A 370 4.26 20.35 -3.92
CA VAL A 370 4.77 20.80 -5.23
C VAL A 370 3.85 20.29 -6.35
N PRO A 371 3.18 21.18 -7.11
CA PRO A 371 3.02 22.62 -6.86
C PRO A 371 2.22 22.89 -5.58
N PHE A 372 2.51 24.00 -4.89
CA PHE A 372 1.88 24.29 -3.61
C PHE A 372 0.42 24.69 -3.78
N ASN A 373 -0.47 23.97 -3.07
CA ASN A 373 -1.89 24.27 -3.00
C ASN A 373 -2.32 24.30 -1.53
N ALA A 374 -2.51 25.52 -0.98
CA ALA A 374 -2.81 25.71 0.44
C ALA A 374 -4.11 25.01 0.89
N LYS A 375 -5.17 25.03 0.07
CA LYS A 375 -6.45 24.39 0.40
C LYS A 375 -6.30 22.86 0.50
N GLN A 376 -5.62 22.25 -0.45
CA GLN A 376 -5.36 20.81 -0.46
C GLN A 376 -4.35 20.41 0.61
N PHE A 377 -3.33 21.26 0.86
CA PHE A 377 -2.37 21.05 1.95
C PHE A 377 -3.09 20.98 3.30
N LEU A 378 -3.94 21.96 3.61
CA LEU A 378 -4.70 21.94 4.87
C LEU A 378 -5.61 20.71 4.97
N ARG A 379 -6.27 20.30 3.89
CA ARG A 379 -7.11 19.10 3.89
C ARG A 379 -6.31 17.80 4.10
N ARG A 380 -5.06 17.75 3.65
CA ARG A 380 -4.19 16.57 3.83
C ARG A 380 -3.62 16.46 5.23
N PHE A 381 -3.34 17.55 5.89
CA PHE A 381 -2.78 17.54 7.25
C PHE A 381 -3.84 17.60 8.33
N PHE A 382 -4.93 18.31 8.06
CA PHE A 382 -6.01 18.50 9.02
C PHE A 382 -7.31 17.92 8.48
N ARG A 383 -7.97 17.13 9.31
CA ARG A 383 -9.29 16.64 8.97
C ARG A 383 -10.33 17.75 9.13
N VAL A 384 -11.00 18.10 8.04
CA VAL A 384 -12.09 19.09 8.02
C VAL A 384 -13.44 18.36 8.12
N ASN A 385 -14.43 18.95 8.80
CA ASN A 385 -15.78 18.41 8.85
C ASN A 385 -16.42 18.37 7.45
N LEU A 386 -17.18 17.32 7.16
CA LEU A 386 -17.86 17.12 5.87
C LEU A 386 -18.65 18.35 5.39
N PRO A 387 -19.48 19.03 6.21
CA PRO A 387 -20.21 20.22 5.76
C PRO A 387 -19.32 21.40 5.32
N SER A 388 -18.08 21.46 5.79
CA SER A 388 -17.10 22.50 5.43
C SER A 388 -16.18 22.07 4.29
N SER A 389 -16.18 20.80 3.92
CA SER A 389 -15.33 20.26 2.83
C SER A 389 -15.96 20.48 1.46
N GLU A 390 -17.28 20.68 1.38
CA GLU A 390 -18.03 20.93 0.13
C GLU A 390 -18.06 22.42 -0.27
N LYS A 391 -17.62 23.32 0.63
CA LYS A 391 -17.40 24.74 0.36
C LYS A 391 -15.94 25.00 0.01
#